data_059b9dc4eb45452ba6ca149bf0b745ce
#
_entry.id   059b9dc4eb45452ba6ca149bf0b745ce
#
_cell.length_a   1.000
_cell.length_b   1.000
_cell.length_c   1.000
_cell.angle_alpha   90.00
_cell.angle_beta   90.00
_cell.angle_gamma   90.00
#
_symmetry.space_group_name_H-M   'P 1'
#
loop_
_entity.id
_entity.type
_entity.pdbx_description
1 polymer ?
#
loop_
_entity_poly.entity_id
_entity_poly.type
_entity_poly.pdbx_seq_one_letter_code
_entity_poly.pdbx_strand_id
1 'polypeptide(L)'
;PRPTGHMEAVTRFMVAFGKGLGLETLQDEVGNVLIRKPASPGMEGHKTVTMQSHLDMVPQKNSSVKHDFLTDPIDAYIDGDWVKARETTLGADNGMGAAFAMAVLADKTLTHGPLEALFTINEEVGMDGAVGLKPGFLKGEILLNCDSEEEGELFVGCAGGADLNVSMQFKEDTYIPEGDVAVKISLTGLKGGHSGVDIHLGRANANKLMFRFLKEAVRDYGARLSSVDGGSLRNAIPREAFAVITIPGDNVEALWELVSDYQEMYRYEYKGIEHNINFTAEMTDMPATLIPEEIQDDLINAIEGCQNGVISMLVDFPGTVESST
;
A
#
# COMPACT_ATOMS: atom_id res chain seq x y z
N PRO A 1 4.31 16.89 -2.18
CA PRO A 1 4.27 15.73 -1.27
C PRO A 1 2.96 15.68 -0.48
N ARG A 2 2.34 14.50 -0.40
CA ARG A 2 1.09 14.25 0.31
C ARG A 2 0.96 12.78 0.77
N PRO A 3 2.05 12.17 1.30
CA PRO A 3 1.96 10.78 1.76
C PRO A 3 1.00 10.69 2.95
N THR A 4 0.29 9.59 3.03
CA THR A 4 -0.63 9.31 4.14
C THR A 4 0.04 9.54 5.50
N GLY A 5 -0.67 10.17 6.43
CA GLY A 5 -0.14 10.57 7.73
C GLY A 5 0.59 11.92 7.76
N HIS A 6 0.88 12.53 6.60
CA HIS A 6 1.62 13.80 6.49
C HIS A 6 0.89 14.77 5.56
N MET A 7 -0.27 15.25 6.00
CA MET A 7 -1.26 15.94 5.18
C MET A 7 -1.12 17.48 5.18
N GLU A 8 -0.25 18.05 6.02
CA GLU A 8 -0.24 19.49 6.30
C GLU A 8 0.04 20.35 5.06
N ALA A 9 0.90 19.87 4.16
CA ALA A 9 1.27 20.62 2.95
C ALA A 9 0.11 20.68 1.94
N VAL A 10 -0.51 19.54 1.66
CA VAL A 10 -1.62 19.46 0.69
C VAL A 10 -2.90 20.11 1.25
N THR A 11 -3.15 19.97 2.56
CA THR A 11 -4.27 20.64 3.24
C THR A 11 -4.13 22.16 3.15
N ARG A 12 -2.95 22.72 3.44
CA ARG A 12 -2.69 24.17 3.26
C ARG A 12 -2.87 24.61 1.81
N PHE A 13 -2.41 23.80 0.86
CA PHE A 13 -2.60 24.08 -0.57
C PHE A 13 -4.10 24.12 -0.92
N MET A 14 -4.88 23.15 -0.47
CA MET A 14 -6.33 23.10 -0.77
C MET A 14 -7.11 24.25 -0.14
N VAL A 15 -6.77 24.62 1.11
CA VAL A 15 -7.34 25.81 1.77
C VAL A 15 -6.98 27.07 1.02
N ALA A 16 -5.73 27.22 0.59
CA ALA A 16 -5.29 28.39 -0.19
C ALA A 16 -5.99 28.45 -1.56
N PHE A 17 -6.20 27.30 -2.21
CA PHE A 17 -6.93 27.19 -3.47
C PHE A 17 -8.37 27.71 -3.35
N GLY A 18 -9.15 27.21 -2.39
CA GLY A 18 -10.54 27.64 -2.19
C GLY A 18 -10.65 29.14 -1.87
N LYS A 19 -9.78 29.64 -0.97
CA LYS A 19 -9.71 31.08 -0.64
C LYS A 19 -9.29 31.91 -1.84
N GLY A 20 -8.38 31.42 -2.68
CA GLY A 20 -7.93 32.10 -3.90
C GLY A 20 -9.04 32.26 -4.94
N LEU A 21 -10.00 31.34 -4.94
CA LEU A 21 -11.25 31.47 -5.76
C LEU A 21 -12.32 32.36 -5.13
N GLY A 22 -12.10 32.84 -3.91
CA GLY A 22 -13.11 33.61 -3.16
C GLY A 22 -14.28 32.79 -2.65
N LEU A 23 -14.11 31.48 -2.53
CA LEU A 23 -15.13 30.53 -2.08
C LEU A 23 -15.08 30.30 -0.56
N GLU A 24 -16.24 30.01 0.04
CA GLU A 24 -16.30 29.57 1.44
C GLU A 24 -15.45 28.30 1.60
N THR A 25 -14.43 28.39 2.44
CA THR A 25 -13.46 27.30 2.65
C THR A 25 -13.32 27.04 4.13
N LEU A 26 -13.67 25.83 4.54
CA LEU A 26 -13.68 25.36 5.92
C LEU A 26 -12.68 24.21 6.08
N GLN A 27 -12.12 24.11 7.26
CA GLN A 27 -11.36 22.94 7.70
C GLN A 27 -11.96 22.45 9.00
N ASP A 28 -12.22 21.16 9.12
CA ASP A 28 -12.72 20.56 10.36
C ASP A 28 -11.59 20.21 11.35
N GLU A 29 -11.97 19.68 12.50
CA GLU A 29 -11.05 19.37 13.60
C GLU A 29 -10.08 18.22 13.26
N VAL A 30 -10.47 17.31 12.36
CA VAL A 30 -9.62 16.19 11.95
C VAL A 30 -8.70 16.53 10.78
N GLY A 31 -8.99 17.65 10.06
CA GLY A 31 -8.15 18.14 8.98
C GLY A 31 -8.75 18.06 7.58
N ASN A 32 -10.00 17.58 7.43
CA ASN A 32 -10.70 17.62 6.16
C ASN A 32 -10.91 19.04 5.68
N VAL A 33 -10.91 19.27 4.37
CA VAL A 33 -11.21 20.58 3.77
C VAL A 33 -12.52 20.51 3.01
N LEU A 34 -13.40 21.47 3.27
CA LEU A 34 -14.67 21.65 2.57
C LEU A 34 -14.67 23.00 1.86
N ILE A 35 -14.92 23.01 0.55
CA ILE A 35 -15.05 24.21 -0.26
C ILE A 35 -16.47 24.26 -0.84
N ARG A 36 -17.17 25.38 -0.62
CA ARG A 36 -18.54 25.58 -1.10
C ARG A 36 -18.58 26.59 -2.23
N LYS A 37 -19.25 26.20 -3.30
CA LYS A 37 -19.50 27.06 -4.46
C LYS A 37 -21.00 27.38 -4.56
N PRO A 38 -21.41 28.66 -4.52
CA PRO A 38 -22.81 29.04 -4.71
C PRO A 38 -23.35 28.57 -6.05
N ALA A 39 -24.67 28.36 -6.13
CA ALA A 39 -25.33 28.02 -7.38
C ALA A 39 -25.12 29.12 -8.45
N SER A 40 -25.16 28.72 -9.72
CA SER A 40 -25.29 29.64 -10.82
C SER A 40 -26.64 30.40 -10.73
N PRO A 41 -26.74 31.64 -11.24
CA PRO A 41 -27.98 32.42 -11.22
C PRO A 41 -29.16 31.61 -11.79
N GLY A 42 -30.24 31.51 -11.01
CA GLY A 42 -31.44 30.74 -11.35
C GLY A 42 -31.40 29.26 -11.01
N MET A 43 -30.31 28.76 -10.42
CA MET A 43 -30.14 27.34 -10.02
C MET A 43 -30.16 27.14 -8.49
N GLU A 44 -30.52 28.17 -7.73
CA GLU A 44 -30.46 28.17 -6.26
C GLU A 44 -31.39 27.14 -5.60
N GLY A 45 -32.50 26.80 -6.30
CA GLY A 45 -33.49 25.82 -5.82
C GLY A 45 -33.13 24.35 -6.06
N HIS A 46 -31.98 24.07 -6.67
CA HIS A 46 -31.53 22.71 -6.90
C HIS A 46 -30.85 22.10 -5.65
N LYS A 47 -30.86 20.77 -5.57
CA LYS A 47 -30.17 20.04 -4.51
C LYS A 47 -28.67 20.33 -4.52
N THR A 48 -28.10 20.46 -3.34
CA THR A 48 -26.65 20.59 -3.19
C THR A 48 -25.97 19.26 -3.49
N VAL A 49 -24.95 19.28 -4.33
CA VAL A 49 -24.12 18.12 -4.66
C VAL A 49 -22.77 18.26 -3.98
N THR A 50 -22.35 17.24 -3.24
CA THR A 50 -21.03 17.13 -2.65
C THR A 50 -20.18 16.18 -3.50
N MET A 51 -19.07 16.67 -4.05
CA MET A 51 -18.01 15.87 -4.65
C MET A 51 -17.01 15.51 -3.55
N GLN A 52 -16.71 14.22 -3.37
CA GLN A 52 -15.77 13.78 -2.34
C GLN A 52 -14.57 13.11 -2.98
N SER A 53 -13.38 13.43 -2.47
CA SER A 53 -12.10 12.78 -2.80
C SER A 53 -11.15 12.82 -1.61
N HIS A 54 -10.14 11.96 -1.57
CA HIS A 54 -9.12 12.03 -0.54
C HIS A 54 -7.83 12.72 -1.02
N LEU A 55 -7.08 13.29 -0.08
CA LEU A 55 -5.89 14.09 -0.37
C LEU A 55 -4.59 13.30 -0.23
N ASP A 56 -4.58 12.23 0.51
CA ASP A 56 -3.39 11.42 0.72
C ASP A 56 -3.08 10.50 -0.47
N MET A 57 -1.94 9.88 -0.42
CA MET A 57 -1.50 8.86 -1.37
C MET A 57 -0.61 7.83 -0.69
N VAL A 58 -0.67 6.60 -1.17
CA VAL A 58 0.23 5.51 -0.80
C VAL A 58 1.67 5.86 -1.20
N PRO A 59 2.62 5.99 -0.25
CA PRO A 59 4.02 6.29 -0.55
C PRO A 59 4.83 5.00 -0.74
N GLN A 60 4.84 4.44 -1.95
CA GLN A 60 5.58 3.21 -2.26
C GLN A 60 6.69 3.42 -3.30
N LYS A 61 7.82 2.75 -3.04
CA LYS A 61 8.98 2.66 -3.94
C LYS A 61 9.75 1.37 -3.66
N ASN A 62 10.64 0.97 -4.56
CA ASN A 62 11.58 -0.11 -4.26
C ASN A 62 12.64 0.37 -3.25
N SER A 63 13.20 -0.53 -2.46
CA SER A 63 14.20 -0.22 -1.43
C SER A 63 15.47 0.43 -2.00
N SER A 64 15.83 0.13 -3.25
CA SER A 64 16.97 0.71 -3.96
C SER A 64 16.76 2.17 -4.41
N VAL A 65 15.53 2.66 -4.42
CA VAL A 65 15.18 3.99 -4.92
C VAL A 65 15.40 5.06 -3.86
N LYS A 66 16.16 6.09 -4.20
CA LYS A 66 16.37 7.25 -3.34
C LYS A 66 15.29 8.29 -3.63
N HIS A 67 14.25 8.33 -2.81
CA HIS A 67 13.16 9.30 -2.87
C HIS A 67 12.61 9.51 -1.45
N ASP A 68 12.37 10.73 -1.06
CA ASP A 68 11.73 11.10 0.20
C ASP A 68 10.33 11.65 -0.07
N PHE A 69 9.31 10.86 0.22
CA PHE A 69 7.92 11.26 0.00
C PHE A 69 7.46 12.46 0.83
N LEU A 70 8.24 12.90 1.84
CA LEU A 70 7.91 14.08 2.63
C LEU A 70 8.37 15.37 1.94
N THR A 71 9.43 15.32 1.15
CA THR A 71 10.10 16.50 0.59
C THR A 71 10.15 16.52 -0.93
N ASP A 72 10.29 15.35 -1.56
CA ASP A 72 10.53 15.25 -2.99
C ASP A 72 9.21 15.25 -3.77
N PRO A 73 9.15 15.95 -4.91
CA PRO A 73 8.02 15.85 -5.82
C PRO A 73 8.01 14.50 -6.54
N ILE A 74 6.82 13.99 -6.87
CA ILE A 74 6.69 12.82 -7.74
C ILE A 74 7.22 13.19 -9.14
N ASP A 75 8.16 12.41 -9.65
CA ASP A 75 8.69 12.56 -11.03
C ASP A 75 7.73 11.90 -12.03
N ALA A 76 6.69 12.64 -12.38
CA ALA A 76 5.67 12.18 -13.32
C ALA A 76 6.10 12.44 -14.78
N TYR A 77 5.83 11.49 -15.67
CA TYR A 77 6.14 11.59 -17.09
C TYR A 77 5.04 10.99 -17.97
N ILE A 78 5.02 11.39 -19.25
CA ILE A 78 4.09 10.86 -20.26
C ILE A 78 4.73 9.68 -20.96
N ASP A 79 4.01 8.56 -21.04
CA ASP A 79 4.39 7.34 -21.76
C ASP A 79 3.23 6.91 -22.66
N GLY A 80 3.24 7.33 -23.91
CA GLY A 80 2.12 7.16 -24.82
C GLY A 80 0.88 7.91 -24.33
N ASP A 81 -0.19 7.19 -24.07
CA ASP A 81 -1.46 7.73 -23.55
C ASP A 81 -1.53 7.74 -22.01
N TRP A 82 -0.46 7.37 -21.34
CA TRP A 82 -0.41 7.23 -19.88
C TRP A 82 0.47 8.30 -19.23
N VAL A 83 0.08 8.72 -18.04
CA VAL A 83 0.96 9.42 -17.08
C VAL A 83 1.45 8.42 -16.07
N LYS A 84 2.76 8.32 -15.92
CA LYS A 84 3.44 7.40 -15.00
C LYS A 84 4.37 8.14 -14.06
N ALA A 85 4.74 7.53 -12.93
CA ALA A 85 5.81 8.01 -12.05
C ALA A 85 7.08 7.17 -12.23
N ARG A 86 8.25 7.79 -12.08
CA ARG A 86 9.53 7.07 -12.09
C ARG A 86 9.77 6.45 -10.73
N GLU A 87 9.79 5.11 -10.71
CA GLU A 87 10.21 4.28 -9.58
C GLU A 87 9.45 4.51 -8.25
N THR A 88 8.35 5.28 -8.29
CA THR A 88 7.46 5.52 -7.14
C THR A 88 6.00 5.32 -7.53
N THR A 89 5.12 5.28 -6.55
CA THR A 89 3.67 5.48 -6.77
C THR A 89 3.41 6.87 -7.33
N LEU A 90 2.35 7.00 -8.15
CA LEU A 90 1.98 8.26 -8.82
C LEU A 90 1.08 9.15 -7.97
N GLY A 91 0.16 8.54 -7.19
CA GLY A 91 -0.88 9.24 -6.44
C GLY A 91 -2.04 9.74 -7.32
N ALA A 92 -2.32 9.08 -8.45
CA ALA A 92 -3.53 9.35 -9.25
C ALA A 92 -4.79 9.02 -8.46
N ASP A 93 -4.71 8.01 -7.65
CA ASP A 93 -5.58 7.70 -6.54
C ASP A 93 -5.19 8.59 -5.32
N ASN A 94 -6.03 9.47 -4.78
CA ASN A 94 -7.20 10.03 -5.46
C ASN A 94 -6.91 11.47 -5.97
N GLY A 95 -5.70 11.66 -6.53
CA GLY A 95 -5.29 12.94 -7.13
C GLY A 95 -6.18 13.35 -8.30
N MET A 96 -6.72 12.38 -9.04
CA MET A 96 -7.61 12.65 -10.16
C MET A 96 -8.97 13.13 -9.69
N GLY A 97 -9.58 12.52 -8.68
CA GLY A 97 -10.84 12.98 -8.08
C GLY A 97 -10.69 14.37 -7.46
N ALA A 98 -9.59 14.62 -6.76
CA ALA A 98 -9.28 15.94 -6.22
C ALA A 98 -9.14 17.00 -7.34
N ALA A 99 -8.41 16.69 -8.41
CA ALA A 99 -8.24 17.59 -9.55
C ALA A 99 -9.57 17.86 -10.28
N PHE A 100 -10.42 16.84 -10.43
CA PHE A 100 -11.77 16.99 -10.99
C PHE A 100 -12.60 17.97 -10.18
N ALA A 101 -12.69 17.76 -8.86
CA ALA A 101 -13.43 18.67 -7.98
C ALA A 101 -12.87 20.10 -8.04
N MET A 102 -11.54 20.26 -8.05
CA MET A 102 -10.89 21.56 -8.20
C MET A 102 -11.25 22.23 -9.54
N ALA A 103 -11.26 21.50 -10.64
CA ALA A 103 -11.62 22.02 -11.96
C ALA A 103 -13.06 22.52 -11.98
N VAL A 104 -14.01 21.76 -11.43
CA VAL A 104 -15.43 22.16 -11.31
C VAL A 104 -15.59 23.41 -10.43
N LEU A 105 -14.85 23.50 -9.33
CA LEU A 105 -14.87 24.70 -8.48
C LEU A 105 -14.32 25.93 -9.20
N ALA A 106 -13.24 25.78 -9.96
CA ALA A 106 -12.59 26.88 -10.66
C ALA A 106 -13.33 27.35 -11.92
N ASP A 107 -14.12 26.49 -12.54
CA ASP A 107 -14.83 26.78 -13.77
C ASP A 107 -15.92 27.84 -13.51
N LYS A 108 -16.01 28.86 -14.39
CA LYS A 108 -16.97 29.97 -14.32
C LYS A 108 -18.07 29.85 -15.36
N THR A 109 -18.02 28.83 -16.20
CA THR A 109 -18.95 28.69 -17.35
C THR A 109 -19.99 27.60 -17.12
N LEU A 110 -19.73 26.66 -16.23
CA LEU A 110 -20.69 25.62 -15.88
C LEU A 110 -21.92 26.17 -15.21
N THR A 111 -23.09 25.70 -15.66
CA THR A 111 -24.38 25.94 -14.99
C THR A 111 -24.63 24.83 -13.97
N HIS A 112 -24.80 25.19 -12.70
CA HIS A 112 -24.90 24.21 -11.61
C HIS A 112 -25.72 24.69 -10.43
N GLY A 113 -26.36 23.81 -9.69
CA GLY A 113 -26.91 24.08 -8.35
C GLY A 113 -25.80 24.35 -7.33
N PRO A 114 -26.10 24.50 -6.03
CA PRO A 114 -25.07 24.63 -5.00
C PRO A 114 -24.14 23.43 -5.01
N LEU A 115 -22.82 23.66 -4.89
CA LEU A 115 -21.80 22.61 -4.86
C LEU A 115 -20.99 22.68 -3.58
N GLU A 116 -20.61 21.49 -3.11
CA GLU A 116 -19.58 21.27 -2.09
C GLU A 116 -18.49 20.38 -2.67
N ALA A 117 -17.24 20.65 -2.34
CA ALA A 117 -16.14 19.72 -2.55
C ALA A 117 -15.53 19.38 -1.19
N LEU A 118 -15.66 18.12 -0.79
CA LEU A 118 -15.09 17.56 0.42
C LEU A 118 -13.80 16.84 0.09
N PHE A 119 -12.71 17.29 0.68
CA PHE A 119 -11.40 16.67 0.57
C PHE A 119 -11.03 16.04 1.91
N THR A 120 -11.07 14.72 1.96
CA THR A 120 -10.77 13.95 3.18
C THR A 120 -9.29 13.64 3.31
N ILE A 121 -8.86 13.27 4.50
CA ILE A 121 -7.49 12.88 4.83
C ILE A 121 -7.40 11.44 5.28
N ASN A 122 -6.20 10.84 5.15
CA ASN A 122 -5.85 9.51 5.66
C ASN A 122 -6.85 8.42 5.25
N GLU A 123 -7.29 8.42 4.00
CA GLU A 123 -8.14 7.37 3.44
C GLU A 123 -7.42 6.02 3.50
N GLU A 124 -6.18 5.98 3.02
CA GLU A 124 -5.35 4.80 2.78
C GLU A 124 -4.95 4.01 4.05
N VAL A 125 -5.21 4.56 5.24
CA VAL A 125 -4.87 3.91 6.52
C VAL A 125 -6.08 3.73 7.44
N GLY A 126 -7.30 3.94 6.95
CA GLY A 126 -8.51 3.67 7.73
C GLY A 126 -9.56 4.76 7.69
N MET A 127 -9.48 5.66 6.70
CA MET A 127 -10.49 6.71 6.45
C MET A 127 -10.71 7.65 7.64
N ASP A 128 -9.63 8.01 8.36
CA ASP A 128 -9.73 8.88 9.57
C ASP A 128 -10.53 10.15 9.30
N GLY A 129 -10.32 10.76 8.14
CA GLY A 129 -11.06 11.96 7.75
C GLY A 129 -12.56 11.73 7.62
N ALA A 130 -12.98 10.65 6.98
CA ALA A 130 -14.38 10.30 6.79
C ALA A 130 -15.03 9.89 8.11
N VAL A 131 -14.36 9.06 8.91
CA VAL A 131 -14.85 8.59 10.24
C VAL A 131 -14.99 9.77 11.22
N GLY A 132 -14.05 10.72 11.17
CA GLY A 132 -14.06 11.90 12.04
C GLY A 132 -15.05 13.01 11.65
N LEU A 133 -15.72 12.88 10.51
CA LEU A 133 -16.64 13.89 9.99
C LEU A 133 -17.84 14.09 10.92
N LYS A 134 -18.10 15.34 11.29
CA LYS A 134 -19.19 15.67 12.22
C LYS A 134 -20.52 15.86 11.48
N PRO A 135 -21.65 15.45 12.07
CA PRO A 135 -22.98 15.76 11.54
C PRO A 135 -23.18 17.27 11.31
N GLY A 136 -23.76 17.64 10.17
CA GLY A 136 -24.06 19.04 9.82
C GLY A 136 -22.88 19.80 9.20
N PHE A 137 -21.71 19.19 9.06
CA PHE A 137 -20.58 19.79 8.33
C PHE A 137 -20.92 19.92 6.84
N LEU A 138 -21.50 18.87 6.24
CA LEU A 138 -22.00 18.86 4.87
C LEU A 138 -23.45 19.35 4.80
N LYS A 139 -23.79 20.01 3.69
CA LYS A 139 -25.17 20.42 3.33
C LYS A 139 -25.68 19.65 2.11
N GLY A 140 -24.80 18.92 1.42
CA GLY A 140 -25.12 18.16 0.21
C GLY A 140 -26.15 17.06 0.48
N GLU A 141 -27.15 16.99 -0.40
CA GLU A 141 -28.16 15.93 -0.43
C GLU A 141 -27.76 14.77 -1.36
N ILE A 142 -26.82 15.03 -2.26
CA ILE A 142 -26.25 14.07 -3.20
C ILE A 142 -24.75 14.05 -2.98
N LEU A 143 -24.18 12.87 -2.73
CA LEU A 143 -22.74 12.70 -2.62
C LEU A 143 -22.24 11.93 -3.84
N LEU A 144 -21.26 12.50 -4.53
CA LEU A 144 -20.50 11.86 -5.60
C LEU A 144 -19.11 11.55 -5.05
N ASN A 145 -18.85 10.31 -4.71
CA ASN A 145 -17.53 9.84 -4.40
C ASN A 145 -16.73 9.73 -5.71
N CYS A 146 -15.59 10.44 -5.79
CA CYS A 146 -14.76 10.52 -6.99
C CYS A 146 -13.51 9.59 -6.89
N ASP A 147 -13.63 8.50 -6.14
CA ASP A 147 -12.55 7.58 -5.82
C ASP A 147 -12.59 6.28 -6.62
N SER A 148 -13.56 6.17 -7.51
CA SER A 148 -13.73 5.02 -8.39
C SER A 148 -12.71 5.07 -9.52
N GLU A 149 -12.03 3.96 -9.80
CA GLU A 149 -10.95 3.87 -10.80
C GLU A 149 -11.42 3.30 -12.14
N GLU A 150 -12.57 2.61 -12.18
CA GLU A 150 -13.08 1.93 -13.38
C GLU A 150 -13.90 2.87 -14.24
N GLU A 151 -13.47 3.05 -15.50
CA GLU A 151 -14.14 3.95 -16.45
C GLU A 151 -15.54 3.41 -16.83
N GLY A 152 -16.55 4.27 -16.65
CA GLY A 152 -17.93 3.94 -17.02
C GLY A 152 -18.68 3.08 -16.04
N GLU A 153 -18.10 2.76 -14.87
CA GLU A 153 -18.73 2.00 -13.81
C GLU A 153 -19.22 2.89 -12.65
N LEU A 154 -20.29 2.46 -12.00
CA LEU A 154 -20.85 3.10 -10.82
C LEU A 154 -20.91 2.09 -9.67
N PHE A 155 -20.10 2.29 -8.65
CA PHE A 155 -20.05 1.41 -7.48
C PHE A 155 -21.09 1.85 -6.45
N VAL A 156 -21.88 0.90 -5.97
CA VAL A 156 -22.96 1.10 -4.99
C VAL A 156 -22.72 0.38 -3.66
N GLY A 157 -21.53 -0.21 -3.48
CA GLY A 157 -21.14 -0.93 -2.29
C GLY A 157 -19.63 -1.10 -2.22
N CYS A 158 -19.13 -1.50 -1.06
CA CYS A 158 -17.73 -1.81 -0.83
C CYS A 158 -17.56 -3.01 0.11
N ALA A 159 -16.38 -3.62 0.09
CA ALA A 159 -15.98 -4.61 1.06
C ALA A 159 -15.66 -3.96 2.42
N GLY A 160 -15.82 -4.73 3.48
CA GLY A 160 -15.28 -4.38 4.79
C GLY A 160 -13.90 -5.01 5.00
N GLY A 161 -13.17 -4.54 6.02
CA GLY A 161 -11.87 -5.09 6.39
C GLY A 161 -11.72 -5.22 7.90
N ALA A 162 -10.80 -6.08 8.31
CA ALA A 162 -10.34 -6.17 9.70
C ALA A 162 -8.84 -6.43 9.74
N ASP A 163 -8.13 -5.68 10.58
CA ASP A 163 -6.70 -5.83 10.77
C ASP A 163 -6.42 -6.68 12.02
N LEU A 164 -5.51 -7.63 11.89
CA LEU A 164 -4.96 -8.37 13.01
C LEU A 164 -3.49 -8.04 13.16
N ASN A 165 -3.13 -7.32 14.22
CA ASN A 165 -1.75 -7.05 14.57
C ASN A 165 -1.26 -8.08 15.58
N VAL A 166 -0.26 -8.86 15.21
CA VAL A 166 0.35 -9.86 16.07
C VAL A 166 1.74 -9.39 16.49
N SER A 167 2.03 -9.43 17.78
CA SER A 167 3.34 -9.10 18.33
C SER A 167 3.85 -10.24 19.20
N MET A 168 5.13 -10.58 19.05
CA MET A 168 5.83 -11.54 19.89
C MET A 168 6.93 -10.83 20.65
N GLN A 169 7.01 -11.06 21.96
CA GLN A 169 8.07 -10.51 22.80
C GLN A 169 9.02 -11.64 23.22
N PHE A 170 10.29 -11.47 22.97
CA PHE A 170 11.30 -12.43 23.35
C PHE A 170 12.62 -11.72 23.73
N LYS A 171 13.50 -12.44 24.41
CA LYS A 171 14.86 -11.98 24.65
C LYS A 171 15.74 -12.58 23.56
N GLU A 172 16.44 -11.74 22.84
CA GLU A 172 17.36 -12.16 21.78
C GLU A 172 18.47 -13.09 22.33
N ASP A 173 18.87 -14.04 21.52
CA ASP A 173 19.99 -14.93 21.79
C ASP A 173 21.29 -14.25 21.33
N THR A 174 22.25 -14.15 22.26
CA THR A 174 23.58 -13.56 21.97
C THR A 174 24.62 -14.61 21.60
N TYR A 175 24.26 -15.88 21.70
CA TYR A 175 25.17 -16.95 21.33
C TYR A 175 25.04 -17.26 19.83
N ILE A 176 26.14 -17.12 19.12
CA ILE A 176 26.30 -17.54 17.74
C ILE A 176 27.34 -18.65 17.69
N PRO A 177 27.04 -19.82 17.08
CA PRO A 177 27.99 -20.93 17.03
C PRO A 177 29.30 -20.51 16.33
N GLU A 178 30.42 -21.04 16.85
CA GLU A 178 31.73 -20.85 16.23
C GLU A 178 31.78 -21.55 14.87
N GLY A 179 32.22 -20.86 13.84
CA GLY A 179 32.27 -21.39 12.46
C GLY A 179 31.05 -21.06 11.62
N ASP A 180 30.02 -20.49 12.21
CA ASP A 180 28.90 -19.93 11.45
C ASP A 180 29.33 -18.68 10.67
N VAL A 181 28.68 -18.47 9.54
CA VAL A 181 28.81 -17.26 8.72
C VAL A 181 27.44 -16.62 8.56
N ALA A 182 27.43 -15.32 8.30
CA ALA A 182 26.20 -14.57 8.10
C ALA A 182 25.90 -14.37 6.62
N VAL A 183 24.63 -14.58 6.26
CA VAL A 183 24.13 -14.47 4.90
C VAL A 183 22.87 -13.59 4.90
N LYS A 184 22.83 -12.63 3.99
CA LYS A 184 21.64 -11.87 3.69
C LYS A 184 20.92 -12.49 2.50
N ILE A 185 19.67 -12.83 2.70
CA ILE A 185 18.75 -13.31 1.66
C ILE A 185 17.88 -12.15 1.20
N SER A 186 17.73 -11.98 -0.09
CA SER A 186 16.96 -10.89 -0.69
C SER A 186 16.00 -11.42 -1.74
N LEU A 187 14.73 -11.11 -1.59
CA LEU A 187 13.70 -11.34 -2.60
C LEU A 187 13.19 -9.98 -3.08
N THR A 188 13.35 -9.71 -4.36
CA THR A 188 12.99 -8.43 -4.98
C THR A 188 12.36 -8.63 -6.37
N GLY A 189 11.89 -7.54 -6.97
CA GLY A 189 11.39 -7.55 -8.35
C GLY A 189 9.97 -8.05 -8.54
N LEU A 190 9.21 -8.26 -7.46
CA LEU A 190 7.79 -8.59 -7.55
C LEU A 190 6.97 -7.33 -7.88
N LYS A 191 5.80 -7.52 -8.48
CA LYS A 191 4.89 -6.43 -8.87
C LYS A 191 4.27 -5.73 -7.66
N GLY A 192 3.90 -6.50 -6.62
CA GLY A 192 3.05 -6.00 -5.55
C GLY A 192 1.65 -5.64 -6.07
N GLY A 193 0.96 -4.75 -5.38
CA GLY A 193 -0.38 -4.28 -5.73
C GLY A 193 -1.23 -4.01 -4.50
N HIS A 194 -2.46 -3.59 -4.72
CA HIS A 194 -3.43 -3.38 -3.65
C HIS A 194 -3.94 -4.72 -3.11
N SER A 195 -3.95 -4.89 -1.78
CA SER A 195 -4.34 -6.15 -1.12
C SER A 195 -5.82 -6.52 -1.27
N GLY A 196 -6.66 -5.59 -1.69
CA GLY A 196 -8.07 -5.83 -2.03
C GLY A 196 -8.28 -5.92 -3.54
N VAL A 197 -8.07 -4.83 -4.26
CA VAL A 197 -8.38 -4.70 -5.70
C VAL A 197 -7.55 -5.66 -6.56
N ASP A 198 -6.26 -5.84 -6.26
CA ASP A 198 -5.35 -6.68 -7.05
C ASP A 198 -5.21 -8.12 -6.55
N ILE A 199 -5.81 -8.47 -5.40
CA ILE A 199 -5.58 -9.77 -4.75
C ILE A 199 -5.99 -10.96 -5.63
N HIS A 200 -6.98 -10.78 -6.48
CA HIS A 200 -7.48 -11.82 -7.39
C HIS A 200 -6.54 -12.08 -8.59
N LEU A 201 -5.55 -11.21 -8.82
CA LEU A 201 -4.61 -11.33 -9.94
C LEU A 201 -3.51 -12.39 -9.71
N GLY A 202 -3.47 -13.00 -8.52
CA GLY A 202 -2.52 -14.06 -8.19
C GLY A 202 -1.07 -13.60 -8.13
N ARG A 203 -0.82 -12.31 -7.85
CA ARG A 203 0.54 -11.77 -7.67
C ARG A 203 1.23 -12.40 -6.46
N ALA A 204 2.55 -12.53 -6.55
CA ALA A 204 3.35 -13.12 -5.49
C ALA A 204 3.43 -12.19 -4.27
N ASN A 205 3.40 -12.80 -3.07
CA ASN A 205 3.63 -12.13 -1.81
C ASN A 205 5.05 -12.46 -1.32
N ALA A 206 5.92 -11.45 -1.24
CA ALA A 206 7.33 -11.63 -0.90
C ALA A 206 7.52 -12.29 0.47
N ASN A 207 6.68 -11.97 1.45
CA ASN A 207 6.77 -12.58 2.78
C ASN A 207 6.48 -14.07 2.74
N LYS A 208 5.44 -14.49 2.01
CA LYS A 208 5.11 -15.92 1.85
C LYS A 208 6.25 -16.69 1.18
N LEU A 209 6.84 -16.14 0.13
CA LEU A 209 7.95 -16.78 -0.56
C LEU A 209 9.22 -16.84 0.32
N MET A 210 9.55 -15.76 1.04
CA MET A 210 10.69 -15.72 1.94
C MET A 210 10.55 -16.77 3.06
N PHE A 211 9.39 -16.84 3.71
CA PHE A 211 9.21 -17.79 4.82
C PHE A 211 9.15 -19.26 4.37
N ARG A 212 8.64 -19.53 3.16
CA ARG A 212 8.71 -20.86 2.53
C ARG A 212 10.17 -21.32 2.35
N PHE A 213 11.05 -20.45 1.91
CA PHE A 213 12.49 -20.71 1.82
C PHE A 213 13.12 -20.88 3.21
N LEU A 214 12.86 -19.95 4.13
CA LEU A 214 13.43 -19.98 5.48
C LEU A 214 13.07 -21.25 6.23
N LYS A 215 11.88 -21.79 6.03
CA LYS A 215 11.44 -23.05 6.64
C LYS A 215 12.36 -24.22 6.26
N GLU A 216 12.76 -24.33 5.01
CA GLU A 216 13.67 -25.38 4.55
C GLU A 216 15.11 -25.07 4.98
N ALA A 217 15.56 -23.83 4.85
CA ALA A 217 16.90 -23.42 5.26
C ALA A 217 17.17 -23.68 6.76
N VAL A 218 16.19 -23.43 7.61
CA VAL A 218 16.28 -23.70 9.05
C VAL A 218 16.26 -25.20 9.31
N ARG A 219 15.30 -25.92 8.73
CA ARG A 219 15.09 -27.34 9.02
C ARG A 219 16.26 -28.23 8.54
N ASP A 220 16.76 -27.98 7.32
CA ASP A 220 17.63 -28.93 6.62
C ASP A 220 19.08 -28.44 6.51
N TYR A 221 19.33 -27.13 6.65
CA TYR A 221 20.66 -26.55 6.48
C TYR A 221 21.23 -25.92 7.77
N GLY A 222 20.46 -25.93 8.85
CA GLY A 222 20.90 -25.40 10.14
C GLY A 222 20.98 -23.88 10.18
N ALA A 223 20.19 -23.20 9.33
CA ALA A 223 20.12 -21.74 9.37
C ALA A 223 19.46 -21.24 10.65
N ARG A 224 19.96 -20.12 11.17
CA ARG A 224 19.41 -19.40 12.33
C ARG A 224 19.04 -17.98 11.92
N LEU A 225 17.83 -17.57 12.22
CA LEU A 225 17.31 -16.27 11.84
C LEU A 225 17.77 -15.18 12.82
N SER A 226 18.36 -14.11 12.30
CA SER A 226 18.65 -12.88 13.06
C SER A 226 17.56 -11.84 12.86
N SER A 227 17.18 -11.56 11.61
CA SER A 227 16.15 -10.60 11.29
C SER A 227 15.43 -10.96 10.01
N VAL A 228 14.21 -10.50 9.89
CA VAL A 228 13.42 -10.53 8.65
C VAL A 228 12.65 -9.23 8.54
N ASP A 229 12.59 -8.69 7.33
CA ASP A 229 11.86 -7.47 7.01
C ASP A 229 11.18 -7.64 5.65
N GLY A 230 9.92 -7.24 5.54
CA GLY A 230 9.17 -7.34 4.29
C GLY A 230 7.76 -6.80 4.42
N GLY A 231 7.35 -6.08 3.37
CA GLY A 231 6.10 -5.34 3.38
C GLY A 231 6.17 -4.08 4.25
N SER A 232 5.59 -2.99 3.79
CA SER A 232 5.62 -1.70 4.51
C SER A 232 4.23 -1.14 4.78
N LEU A 233 3.22 -1.59 4.05
CA LEU A 233 1.84 -1.15 4.19
C LEU A 233 0.89 -2.36 4.22
N ARG A 234 -0.09 -2.32 5.11
CA ARG A 234 -1.08 -3.38 5.29
C ARG A 234 -2.01 -3.58 4.07
N ASN A 235 -2.27 -2.51 3.31
CA ASN A 235 -3.10 -2.54 2.10
C ASN A 235 -2.29 -2.79 0.82
N ALA A 236 -0.99 -3.11 0.92
CA ALA A 236 -0.14 -3.43 -0.22
C ALA A 236 0.40 -4.86 -0.14
N ILE A 237 0.27 -5.61 -1.24
CA ILE A 237 0.89 -6.94 -1.36
C ILE A 237 2.41 -6.77 -1.28
N PRO A 238 3.10 -7.44 -0.31
CA PRO A 238 4.55 -7.33 -0.15
C PRO A 238 5.29 -7.70 -1.43
N ARG A 239 6.12 -6.78 -1.92
CA ARG A 239 6.87 -6.95 -3.17
C ARG A 239 8.36 -7.19 -3.00
N GLU A 240 8.86 -7.00 -1.79
CA GLU A 240 10.23 -7.28 -1.38
C GLU A 240 10.23 -7.90 0.01
N ALA A 241 11.20 -8.78 0.27
CA ALA A 241 11.48 -9.31 1.59
C ALA A 241 12.99 -9.57 1.74
N PHE A 242 13.49 -9.33 2.94
CA PHE A 242 14.91 -9.48 3.28
C PHE A 242 15.03 -10.26 4.58
N ALA A 243 16.02 -11.15 4.67
CA ALA A 243 16.33 -11.85 5.90
C ALA A 243 17.86 -11.86 6.12
N VAL A 244 18.28 -11.79 7.37
CA VAL A 244 19.66 -12.08 7.78
C VAL A 244 19.64 -13.34 8.59
N ILE A 245 20.40 -14.31 8.14
CA ILE A 245 20.57 -15.63 8.79
C ILE A 245 22.03 -15.89 9.12
N THR A 246 22.30 -16.73 10.10
CA THR A 246 23.57 -17.43 10.21
C THR A 246 23.42 -18.87 9.76
N ILE A 247 24.50 -19.47 9.29
CA ILE A 247 24.54 -20.86 8.84
C ILE A 247 25.92 -21.43 9.09
N PRO A 248 26.05 -22.74 9.43
CA PRO A 248 27.36 -23.40 9.49
C PRO A 248 28.13 -23.18 8.19
N GLY A 249 29.41 -22.80 8.32
CA GLY A 249 30.23 -22.47 7.15
C GLY A 249 30.33 -23.63 6.13
N ASP A 250 30.26 -24.87 6.58
CA ASP A 250 30.26 -26.05 5.72
C ASP A 250 28.98 -26.19 4.87
N ASN A 251 27.90 -25.54 5.23
CA ASN A 251 26.61 -25.58 4.53
C ASN A 251 26.40 -24.42 3.55
N VAL A 252 27.35 -23.50 3.43
CA VAL A 252 27.21 -22.30 2.59
C VAL A 252 26.98 -22.63 1.12
N GLU A 253 27.79 -23.56 0.56
CA GLU A 253 27.64 -23.94 -0.86
C GLU A 253 26.28 -24.58 -1.13
N ALA A 254 25.79 -25.41 -0.23
CA ALA A 254 24.47 -26.02 -0.33
C ALA A 254 23.33 -24.95 -0.21
N LEU A 255 23.54 -23.92 0.60
CA LEU A 255 22.59 -22.79 0.67
C LEU A 255 22.54 -22.00 -0.65
N TRP A 256 23.68 -21.78 -1.33
CA TRP A 256 23.70 -21.13 -2.65
C TRP A 256 22.93 -21.94 -3.69
N GLU A 257 23.10 -23.26 -3.70
CA GLU A 257 22.32 -24.14 -4.57
C GLU A 257 20.83 -24.04 -4.24
N LEU A 258 20.45 -24.11 -2.97
CA LEU A 258 19.06 -23.96 -2.53
C LEU A 258 18.44 -22.63 -2.97
N VAL A 259 19.15 -21.52 -2.83
CA VAL A 259 18.67 -20.18 -3.29
C VAL A 259 18.45 -20.18 -4.80
N SER A 260 19.36 -20.80 -5.57
CA SER A 260 19.21 -20.93 -7.02
C SER A 260 17.98 -21.75 -7.40
N ASP A 261 17.76 -22.88 -6.75
CA ASP A 261 16.63 -23.77 -6.99
C ASP A 261 15.30 -23.07 -6.67
N TYR A 262 15.25 -22.33 -5.56
CA TYR A 262 14.08 -21.53 -5.20
C TYR A 262 13.81 -20.40 -6.17
N GLN A 263 14.84 -19.74 -6.70
CA GLN A 263 14.68 -18.72 -7.73
C GLN A 263 14.05 -19.29 -9.01
N GLU A 264 14.54 -20.45 -9.46
CA GLU A 264 13.99 -21.13 -10.65
C GLU A 264 12.55 -21.59 -10.39
N MET A 265 12.28 -22.17 -9.23
CA MET A 265 10.95 -22.61 -8.82
C MET A 265 9.96 -21.44 -8.77
N TYR A 266 10.30 -20.33 -8.15
CA TYR A 266 9.43 -19.14 -8.09
C TYR A 266 9.17 -18.55 -9.47
N ARG A 267 10.19 -18.47 -10.33
CA ARG A 267 10.02 -18.01 -11.72
C ARG A 267 9.11 -18.92 -12.54
N TYR A 268 9.15 -20.22 -12.28
CA TYR A 268 8.27 -21.18 -12.93
C TYR A 268 6.84 -21.09 -12.41
N GLU A 269 6.67 -21.02 -11.09
CA GLU A 269 5.37 -20.96 -10.41
C GLU A 269 4.58 -19.71 -10.80
N TYR A 270 5.25 -18.56 -10.85
CA TYR A 270 4.63 -17.27 -11.20
C TYR A 270 4.84 -16.86 -12.66
N LYS A 271 5.15 -17.82 -13.54
CA LYS A 271 5.33 -17.56 -14.96
C LYS A 271 4.11 -16.88 -15.58
N GLY A 272 4.32 -15.73 -16.22
CA GLY A 272 3.26 -14.93 -16.84
C GLY A 272 2.65 -13.86 -15.92
N ILE A 273 2.91 -13.93 -14.61
CA ILE A 273 2.47 -12.91 -13.66
C ILE A 273 3.67 -12.06 -13.21
N GLU A 274 4.71 -12.68 -12.66
CA GLU A 274 5.92 -12.01 -12.18
C GLU A 274 7.07 -12.23 -13.16
N HIS A 275 7.58 -11.15 -13.77
CA HIS A 275 8.62 -11.25 -14.80
C HIS A 275 10.02 -10.97 -14.28
N ASN A 276 10.15 -10.34 -13.10
CA ASN A 276 11.40 -9.81 -12.60
C ASN A 276 11.82 -10.40 -11.25
N ILE A 277 11.33 -11.60 -10.91
CA ILE A 277 11.70 -12.26 -9.65
C ILE A 277 13.22 -12.37 -9.57
N ASN A 278 13.77 -11.79 -8.53
CA ASN A 278 15.18 -11.86 -8.20
C ASN A 278 15.33 -12.33 -6.74
N PHE A 279 15.77 -13.59 -6.58
CA PHE A 279 15.99 -14.20 -5.29
C PHE A 279 17.46 -14.51 -5.14
N THR A 280 18.14 -13.84 -4.21
CA THR A 280 19.60 -13.86 -4.10
C THR A 280 20.05 -13.99 -2.65
N ALA A 281 21.26 -14.47 -2.48
CA ALA A 281 21.96 -14.52 -1.21
C ALA A 281 23.36 -13.90 -1.35
N GLU A 282 23.81 -13.21 -0.33
CA GLU A 282 25.15 -12.61 -0.26
C GLU A 282 25.71 -12.71 1.16
N MET A 283 27.02 -12.83 1.26
CA MET A 283 27.70 -12.76 2.57
C MET A 283 27.47 -11.38 3.17
N THR A 284 27.26 -11.32 4.48
CA THR A 284 27.07 -10.06 5.20
C THR A 284 27.85 -10.06 6.52
N ASP A 285 27.85 -8.92 7.20
CA ASP A 285 28.46 -8.81 8.52
C ASP A 285 27.70 -9.67 9.54
N MET A 286 28.44 -10.28 10.46
CA MET A 286 27.87 -11.11 11.52
C MET A 286 26.92 -10.29 12.38
N PRO A 287 25.66 -10.71 12.56
CA PRO A 287 24.73 -10.00 13.42
C PRO A 287 25.15 -10.11 14.90
N ALA A 288 24.69 -9.17 15.72
CA ALA A 288 24.96 -9.19 17.16
C ALA A 288 24.13 -10.23 17.91
N THR A 289 22.96 -10.57 17.40
CA THR A 289 21.96 -11.42 18.05
C THR A 289 21.20 -12.27 17.05
N LEU A 290 20.60 -13.35 17.54
CA LEU A 290 19.70 -14.23 16.80
C LEU A 290 18.33 -14.26 17.48
N ILE A 291 17.33 -14.58 16.70
CA ILE A 291 16.00 -14.96 17.23
C ILE A 291 16.15 -16.34 17.90
N PRO A 292 15.66 -16.55 19.13
CA PRO A 292 15.68 -17.86 19.76
C PRO A 292 15.02 -18.93 18.89
N GLU A 293 15.56 -20.15 18.88
CA GLU A 293 15.08 -21.23 18.00
C GLU A 293 13.58 -21.49 18.11
N GLU A 294 13.07 -21.56 19.33
CA GLU A 294 11.63 -21.78 19.57
C GLU A 294 10.78 -20.66 18.96
N ILE A 295 11.22 -19.41 19.12
CA ILE A 295 10.52 -18.25 18.55
C ILE A 295 10.63 -18.22 17.03
N GLN A 296 11.79 -18.57 16.49
CA GLN A 296 12.02 -18.69 15.05
C GLN A 296 11.07 -19.73 14.42
N ASP A 297 10.95 -20.90 15.04
CA ASP A 297 10.11 -21.98 14.54
C ASP A 297 8.62 -21.59 14.61
N ASP A 298 8.21 -20.99 15.71
CA ASP A 298 6.84 -20.47 15.87
C ASP A 298 6.53 -19.38 14.83
N LEU A 299 7.44 -18.45 14.61
CA LEU A 299 7.29 -17.37 13.61
C LEU A 299 7.15 -17.94 12.20
N ILE A 300 8.05 -18.86 11.81
CA ILE A 300 8.02 -19.49 10.49
C ILE A 300 6.70 -20.25 10.30
N ASN A 301 6.32 -21.07 11.28
CA ASN A 301 5.09 -21.85 11.18
C ASN A 301 3.83 -20.98 11.17
N ALA A 302 3.81 -19.89 11.95
CA ALA A 302 2.70 -18.96 11.96
C ALA A 302 2.51 -18.27 10.59
N ILE A 303 3.58 -17.73 10.00
CA ILE A 303 3.51 -17.05 8.71
C ILE A 303 3.20 -18.02 7.57
N GLU A 304 3.80 -19.22 7.58
CA GLU A 304 3.46 -20.26 6.61
C GLU A 304 2.01 -20.70 6.72
N GLY A 305 1.48 -20.82 7.94
CA GLY A 305 0.09 -21.19 8.20
C GLY A 305 -0.93 -20.11 7.85
N CYS A 306 -0.53 -18.84 7.81
CA CYS A 306 -1.43 -17.76 7.40
C CYS A 306 -1.85 -17.93 5.94
N GLN A 307 -3.14 -17.82 5.66
CA GLN A 307 -3.62 -17.77 4.29
C GLN A 307 -3.16 -16.46 3.62
N ASN A 308 -3.08 -16.47 2.30
CA ASN A 308 -2.81 -15.30 1.49
C ASN A 308 -3.54 -15.43 0.15
N GLY A 309 -4.20 -14.38 -0.27
CA GLY A 309 -4.93 -14.37 -1.52
C GLY A 309 -6.45 -14.51 -1.34
N VAL A 310 -7.13 -14.85 -2.41
CA VAL A 310 -8.59 -15.04 -2.41
C VAL A 310 -8.97 -16.28 -1.64
N ILE A 311 -9.91 -16.14 -0.70
CA ILE A 311 -10.50 -17.25 0.05
C ILE A 311 -11.82 -17.71 -0.60
N SER A 312 -12.68 -16.74 -0.95
CA SER A 312 -13.95 -17.04 -1.61
C SER A 312 -14.33 -15.96 -2.62
N MET A 313 -15.10 -16.38 -3.64
CA MET A 313 -15.68 -15.51 -4.66
C MET A 313 -17.18 -15.40 -4.47
N LEU A 314 -17.77 -14.24 -4.76
CA LEU A 314 -19.22 -14.06 -4.75
C LEU A 314 -19.88 -14.92 -5.80
N VAL A 315 -20.86 -15.75 -5.38
CA VAL A 315 -21.59 -16.64 -6.29
C VAL A 315 -22.51 -15.86 -7.22
N ASP A 316 -23.17 -14.84 -6.69
CA ASP A 316 -24.14 -14.04 -7.43
C ASP A 316 -23.51 -12.98 -8.35
N PHE A 317 -22.22 -12.67 -8.14
CA PHE A 317 -21.45 -11.70 -8.94
C PHE A 317 -20.11 -12.33 -9.38
N PRO A 318 -20.11 -13.08 -10.49
CA PRO A 318 -18.89 -13.73 -10.99
C PRO A 318 -17.76 -12.73 -11.25
N GLY A 319 -16.56 -13.05 -10.78
CA GLY A 319 -15.38 -12.20 -10.88
C GLY A 319 -15.15 -11.29 -9.66
N THR A 320 -16.11 -11.20 -8.75
CA THR A 320 -16.00 -10.39 -7.53
C THR A 320 -15.51 -11.24 -6.36
N VAL A 321 -14.46 -10.76 -5.68
CA VAL A 321 -13.93 -11.39 -4.46
C VAL A 321 -14.91 -11.16 -3.31
N GLU A 322 -15.30 -12.23 -2.62
CA GLU A 322 -16.11 -12.14 -1.40
C GLU A 322 -15.22 -11.95 -0.17
N SER A 323 -14.17 -12.75 -0.06
CA SER A 323 -13.22 -12.66 1.03
C SER A 323 -11.78 -13.00 0.60
N SER A 324 -10.82 -12.32 1.18
CA SER A 324 -9.37 -12.50 0.94
C SER A 324 -8.56 -12.16 2.19
N THR A 325 -7.33 -12.63 2.23
CA THR A 325 -6.31 -12.27 3.23
C THR A 325 -4.98 -12.02 2.56
#